data_29d0e7a5be9d3980b1edc0a5a72cb5ac
#
_entry.id   29d0e7a5be9d3980b1edc0a5a72cb5ac
#
_cell.length_a   1.000
_cell.length_b   1.000
_cell.length_c   1.000
_cell.angle_alpha   90.00
_cell.angle_beta   90.00
_cell.angle_gamma   90.00
#
_symmetry.space_group_name_H-M   'P 1'
#
loop_
_entity.id
_entity.type
_entity.pdbx_description
1 polymer ?
#
loop_
_entity_poly.entity_id
_entity_poly.type
_entity_poly.pdbx_seq_one_letter_code
_entity_poly.pdbx_strand_id
1 'polypeptide(L)' 'MHVKKQSVIEERIKGIIIKQLAVDKEFVTSQATFINDLGADSLDIVELIMEFEDAFKINIPDEDAEKMQTVGDVVNYIE' A
#
# COMPACT_ATOMS: atom_id res chain seq x y z
N MET A 1 -10.43 -0.25 25.78
CA MET A 1 -10.02 -0.57 24.56
C MET A 1 -8.91 0.30 24.13
N HIS A 2 -8.27 -0.08 23.19
CA HIS A 2 -7.16 0.68 22.78
C HIS A 2 -7.16 0.81 21.30
N VAL A 3 -6.61 1.89 20.87
CA VAL A 3 -6.56 2.18 19.47
C VAL A 3 -5.25 1.65 18.94
N LYS A 4 -5.32 0.99 17.82
CA LYS A 4 -4.14 0.47 17.20
C LYS A 4 -3.47 1.56 16.43
N LYS A 5 -2.21 1.80 16.71
CA LYS A 5 -1.49 2.81 15.99
C LYS A 5 -1.40 2.48 14.52
N GLN A 6 -1.26 1.20 14.18
CA GLN A 6 -1.16 0.84 12.80
C GLN A 6 -2.43 1.13 12.04
N SER A 7 -3.55 1.36 12.73
CA SER A 7 -4.79 1.72 12.06
C SER A 7 -4.66 3.02 11.28
N VAL A 8 -3.93 3.98 11.84
CA VAL A 8 -3.75 5.26 11.18
C VAL A 8 -2.91 5.08 9.92
N ILE A 9 -1.82 4.34 10.03
CA ILE A 9 -0.94 4.09 8.90
C ILE A 9 -1.68 3.29 7.84
N GLU A 10 -2.39 2.28 8.26
CA GLU A 10 -3.14 1.43 7.35
C GLU A 10 -4.19 2.23 6.59
N GLU A 11 -4.89 3.13 7.25
CA GLU A 11 -5.89 3.97 6.61
C GLU A 11 -5.26 4.87 5.57
N ARG A 12 -4.11 5.44 5.88
CA ARG A 12 -3.42 6.30 4.93
C ARG A 12 -2.96 5.51 3.70
N ILE A 13 -2.43 4.31 3.94
CA ILE A 13 -1.97 3.46 2.85
C ILE A 13 -3.14 3.09 1.95
N LYS A 14 -4.26 2.70 2.55
CA LYS A 14 -5.43 2.33 1.78
C LYS A 14 -5.97 3.50 0.98
N GLY A 15 -5.95 4.69 1.56
CA GLY A 15 -6.38 5.88 0.86
C GLY A 15 -5.55 6.16 -0.39
N ILE A 16 -4.24 5.97 -0.27
CA ILE A 16 -3.34 6.17 -1.40
C ILE A 16 -3.65 5.15 -2.50
N ILE A 17 -3.86 3.90 -2.11
CA ILE A 17 -4.15 2.84 -3.07
C ILE A 17 -5.46 3.09 -3.79
N ILE A 18 -6.49 3.46 -3.05
CA ILE A 18 -7.80 3.74 -3.63
C ILE A 18 -7.70 4.84 -4.67
N LYS A 19 -6.98 5.89 -4.33
CA LYS A 19 -6.84 7.02 -5.21
C LYS A 19 -6.02 6.68 -6.45
N GLN A 20 -4.91 5.98 -6.25
CA GLN A 20 -4.00 5.68 -7.34
C GLN A 20 -4.58 4.65 -8.31
N LEU A 21 -5.25 3.63 -7.80
CA LEU A 21 -5.76 2.55 -8.61
C LEU A 21 -7.24 2.70 -8.95
N ALA A 22 -7.91 3.66 -8.36
CA ALA A 22 -9.33 3.92 -8.58
C ALA A 22 -10.17 2.69 -8.30
N VAL A 23 -9.89 2.03 -7.18
CA VAL A 23 -10.65 0.85 -6.75
C VAL A 23 -11.48 1.19 -5.54
N ASP A 24 -12.50 0.38 -5.29
CA ASP A 24 -13.36 0.58 -4.13
C ASP A 24 -12.65 0.17 -2.85
N LYS A 25 -12.97 0.88 -1.79
CA LYS A 25 -12.37 0.64 -0.50
C LYS A 25 -12.53 -0.80 -0.03
N GLU A 26 -13.68 -1.40 -0.32
CA GLU A 26 -13.95 -2.74 0.17
C GLU A 26 -13.04 -3.80 -0.45
N PHE A 27 -12.41 -3.49 -1.57
CA PHE A 27 -11.48 -4.44 -2.18
C PHE A 27 -10.07 -4.30 -1.64
N VAL A 28 -9.80 -3.25 -0.87
CA VAL A 28 -8.46 -2.99 -0.38
C VAL A 28 -8.32 -3.58 1.02
N THR A 29 -8.11 -4.88 1.07
CA THR A 29 -7.93 -5.60 2.33
C THR A 29 -6.45 -5.93 2.52
N SER A 30 -6.08 -6.35 3.72
CA SER A 30 -4.69 -6.69 4.00
C SER A 30 -4.16 -7.78 3.10
N GLN A 31 -5.02 -8.70 2.69
CA GLN A 31 -4.62 -9.83 1.88
C GLN A 31 -4.67 -9.55 0.39
N ALA A 32 -5.20 -8.41 -0.01
CA ALA A 32 -5.34 -8.10 -1.42
C ALA A 32 -3.97 -7.92 -2.06
N THR A 33 -3.76 -8.60 -3.19
CA THR A 33 -2.54 -8.40 -3.95
C THR A 33 -2.77 -7.27 -4.93
N PHE A 34 -1.73 -6.51 -5.17
CA PHE A 34 -1.87 -5.35 -6.05
C PHE A 34 -2.17 -5.76 -7.48
N ILE A 35 -1.50 -6.78 -7.96
CA ILE A 35 -1.64 -7.19 -9.34
C ILE A 35 -2.89 -8.02 -9.57
N ASN A 36 -3.06 -9.09 -8.81
CA ASN A 36 -4.16 -10.01 -9.08
C ASN A 36 -5.50 -9.52 -8.56
N ASP A 37 -5.50 -8.93 -7.37
CA ASP A 37 -6.77 -8.51 -6.75
C ASP A 37 -7.15 -7.10 -7.11
N LEU A 38 -6.20 -6.21 -7.19
CA LEU A 38 -6.48 -4.80 -7.43
C LEU A 38 -6.21 -4.36 -8.87
N GLY A 39 -5.68 -5.24 -9.69
CA GLY A 39 -5.51 -4.97 -11.10
C GLY A 39 -4.40 -4.00 -11.45
N ALA A 40 -3.43 -3.83 -10.58
CA ALA A 40 -2.33 -2.91 -10.85
C ALA A 40 -1.33 -3.55 -11.81
N ASP A 41 -0.76 -2.74 -12.69
CA ASP A 41 0.33 -3.23 -13.53
C ASP A 41 1.64 -2.68 -12.96
N SER A 42 2.75 -2.95 -13.65
CA SER A 42 4.07 -2.56 -13.14
C SER A 42 4.20 -1.07 -12.96
N LEU A 43 3.62 -0.31 -13.86
CA LEU A 43 3.70 1.14 -13.76
C LEU A 43 2.92 1.64 -12.55
N ASP A 44 1.75 1.05 -12.32
CA ASP A 44 0.96 1.40 -11.14
C ASP A 44 1.72 1.12 -9.87
N ILE A 45 2.43 -0.01 -9.83
CA ILE A 45 3.22 -0.37 -8.65
C ILE A 45 4.31 0.66 -8.39
N VAL A 46 5.01 1.07 -9.45
CA VAL A 46 6.07 2.07 -9.30
C VAL A 46 5.49 3.36 -8.75
N GLU A 47 4.35 3.78 -9.26
CA GLU A 47 3.73 5.01 -8.80
C GLU A 47 3.24 4.91 -7.36
N LEU A 48 2.73 3.74 -6.98
CA LEU A 48 2.32 3.52 -5.60
C LEU A 48 3.50 3.64 -4.66
N ILE A 49 4.62 3.01 -5.02
CA ILE A 49 5.80 3.07 -4.19
C ILE A 49 6.26 4.52 -4.01
N MET A 50 6.24 5.29 -5.08
CA MET A 50 6.64 6.68 -5.00
C MET A 50 5.70 7.48 -4.11
N GLU A 51 4.41 7.19 -4.17
CA GLU A 51 3.44 7.86 -3.33
C GLU A 51 3.66 7.53 -1.86
N PHE A 52 3.95 6.27 -1.56
CA PHE A 52 4.23 5.86 -0.19
C PHE A 52 5.49 6.55 0.33
N GLU A 53 6.52 6.61 -0.48
CA GLU A 53 7.76 7.27 -0.09
C GLU A 53 7.52 8.73 0.25
N ASP A 54 6.73 9.37 -0.58
CA ASP A 54 6.45 10.79 -0.39
C ASP A 54 5.56 11.01 0.83
N ALA A 55 4.53 10.20 0.99
CA ALA A 55 3.56 10.37 2.06
C ALA A 55 4.18 10.12 3.43
N PHE A 56 5.07 9.14 3.52
CA PHE A 56 5.63 8.75 4.81
C PHE A 56 7.08 9.19 4.99
N LYS A 57 7.63 9.89 4.00
CA LYS A 57 9.01 10.41 4.06
C LYS A 57 10.02 9.30 4.30
N ILE A 58 9.89 8.25 3.54
CA ILE A 58 10.78 7.11 3.64
C ILE A 58 11.33 6.77 2.26
N ASN A 59 12.34 5.94 2.26
CA ASN A 59 12.92 5.45 1.02
C ASN A 59 12.71 3.94 0.95
N ILE A 60 12.16 3.48 -0.16
CA ILE A 60 11.87 2.07 -0.36
C ILE A 60 12.76 1.57 -1.50
N PRO A 61 13.83 0.81 -1.19
CA PRO A 61 14.69 0.26 -2.24
C PRO A 61 13.93 -0.72 -3.12
N ASP A 62 14.40 -0.89 -4.34
CA ASP A 62 13.74 -1.78 -5.29
C ASP A 62 13.60 -3.20 -4.77
N GLU A 63 14.62 -3.70 -4.10
CA GLU A 63 14.55 -5.07 -3.58
C GLU A 63 13.49 -5.23 -2.52
N ASP A 64 13.23 -4.19 -1.74
CA ASP A 64 12.17 -4.23 -0.76
C ASP A 64 10.81 -4.09 -1.44
N ALA A 65 10.74 -3.24 -2.46
CA ALA A 65 9.50 -3.05 -3.18
C ALA A 65 9.03 -4.35 -3.82
N GLU A 66 9.96 -5.18 -4.28
CA GLU A 66 9.61 -6.44 -4.90
C GLU A 66 8.93 -7.39 -3.93
N LYS A 67 9.15 -7.20 -2.64
CA LYS A 67 8.54 -8.06 -1.62
C LYS A 67 7.18 -7.57 -1.19
N MET A 68 6.79 -6.40 -1.64
CA MET A 68 5.51 -5.81 -1.24
C MET A 68 4.44 -6.16 -2.25
N GLN A 69 3.86 -7.33 -2.09
CA GLN A 69 2.87 -7.81 -3.03
C GLN A 69 1.44 -7.61 -2.57
N THR A 70 1.24 -7.47 -1.27
CA THR A 70 -0.09 -7.25 -0.72
C THR A 70 -0.14 -5.95 0.05
N VAL A 71 -1.35 -5.49 0.31
CA VAL A 71 -1.56 -4.30 1.12
C VAL A 71 -0.92 -4.49 2.50
N GLY A 72 -1.10 -5.67 3.09
CA GLY A 72 -0.52 -5.95 4.39
C GLY A 72 0.98 -5.89 4.40
N ASP A 73 1.62 -6.32 3.30
CA ASP A 73 3.08 -6.24 3.20
C ASP A 73 3.55 -4.79 3.31
N VAL A 74 2.84 -3.88 2.66
CA VAL A 74 3.20 -2.47 2.71
C VAL A 74 2.99 -1.90 4.11
N VAL A 75 1.87 -2.25 4.73
CA VAL A 75 1.58 -1.79 6.08
C VAL A 75 2.67 -2.24 7.04
N ASN A 76 3.05 -3.50 6.95
CA ASN A 76 4.09 -4.04 7.82
C ASN A 76 5.44 -3.38 7.58
N TYR A 77 5.73 -3.08 6.34
CA TYR A 77 7.01 -2.44 6.01
C TYR A 77 7.09 -1.04 6.58
N ILE A 78 6.03 -0.28 6.43
CA ILE A 78 6.03 1.13 6.82
C ILE A 78 5.90 1.28 8.33
N GLU A 79 5.17 0.37 8.95
CA GLU A 79 5.10 0.37 10.39
C GLU A 79 6.45 0.11 10.99
#